data_dedd8f31c817d28a459ee17b4535e82c
#
_entry.id   dedd8f31c817d28a459ee17b4535e82c
#
_cell.length_a   1.000
_cell.length_b   1.000
_cell.length_c   1.000
_cell.angle_alpha   90.00
_cell.angle_beta   90.00
_cell.angle_gamma   90.00
#
_symmetry.space_group_name_H-M   'P 1'
#
loop_
_entity.id
_entity.type
_entity.pdbx_description
1 polymer ?
#
loop_
_entity_poly.entity_id
_entity_poly.type
_entity_poly.pdbx_seq_one_letter_code
_entity_poly.pdbx_strand_id
1 'polypeptide(L)'
;MRRFIDFWIKGQSLDQALSLLKVLKKLGFSGAVLELQEELIEKFDELKLRANELGISLYRKFIVKPEGRRDLLKTLRGNRGRFEVITVICENLETALVAARDSRVDSLIIPPRPRFRIDKGVASLIKNRVELPFKFFLEDKQAFLETALNVIKFLGRKVDLIISSGAEDEYDLRNPRELAALLQVLGYDQEKALDSVSKIPEQILEENMLKLSKQYVARGVIKLD
;
A
#
# COMPACT_ATOMS: atom_id res chain seq x y z
N MET A 1 18.55 -12.02 -0.91
CA MET A 1 18.18 -11.38 0.37
C MET A 1 16.84 -10.68 0.17
N ARG A 2 15.86 -10.82 1.08
CA ARG A 2 14.56 -10.15 0.94
C ARG A 2 14.73 -8.63 1.11
N ARG A 3 14.14 -7.84 0.22
CA ARG A 3 14.04 -6.40 0.37
C ARG A 3 12.71 -6.09 1.06
N PHE A 4 12.77 -5.49 2.24
CA PHE A 4 11.59 -5.08 2.98
C PHE A 4 11.19 -3.66 2.60
N ILE A 5 9.91 -3.46 2.31
CA ILE A 5 9.35 -2.19 1.86
C ILE A 5 8.13 -1.87 2.69
N ASP A 6 8.13 -0.74 3.40
CA ASP A 6 6.91 -0.26 4.02
C ASP A 6 6.04 0.39 2.96
N PHE A 7 4.87 -0.21 2.73
CA PHE A 7 4.02 0.17 1.62
C PHE A 7 3.15 1.41 1.89
N TRP A 8 3.18 1.93 3.11
CA TRP A 8 2.51 3.19 3.45
C TRP A 8 3.13 3.84 4.70
N ILE A 9 3.76 4.99 4.48
CA ILE A 9 4.09 5.95 5.52
C ILE A 9 3.51 7.31 5.14
N LYS A 10 3.28 8.19 6.12
CA LYS A 10 2.72 9.52 5.90
C LYS A 10 3.55 10.55 6.66
N GLY A 11 4.18 11.46 5.93
CA GLY A 11 4.88 12.62 6.49
C GLY A 11 4.17 13.90 6.14
N GLN A 12 3.98 14.80 7.11
CA GLN A 12 3.36 16.10 6.89
C GLN A 12 4.39 17.16 6.48
N SER A 13 5.66 16.97 6.82
CA SER A 13 6.76 17.87 6.48
C SER A 13 7.99 17.10 6.02
N LEU A 14 8.95 17.80 5.41
CA LEU A 14 10.23 17.22 4.98
C LEU A 14 10.98 16.60 6.17
N ASP A 15 11.05 17.30 7.30
CA ASP A 15 11.79 16.83 8.47
C ASP A 15 11.14 15.60 9.09
N GLN A 16 9.81 15.57 9.19
CA GLN A 16 9.07 14.41 9.67
C GLN A 16 9.26 13.20 8.76
N ALA A 17 9.14 13.39 7.43
CA ALA A 17 9.37 12.32 6.47
C ALA A 17 10.80 11.77 6.58
N LEU A 18 11.81 12.64 6.73
CA LEU A 18 13.19 12.22 6.93
C LEU A 18 13.39 11.46 8.26
N SER A 19 12.72 11.88 9.32
CA SER A 19 12.76 11.19 10.60
C SER A 19 12.20 9.76 10.48
N LEU A 20 11.02 9.61 9.87
CA LEU A 20 10.44 8.29 9.58
C LEU A 20 11.39 7.41 8.76
N LEU A 21 12.03 7.95 7.71
CA LEU A 21 12.96 7.20 6.87
C LEU A 21 14.20 6.72 7.64
N LYS A 22 14.73 7.55 8.54
CA LYS A 22 15.85 7.17 9.40
C LYS A 22 15.51 6.00 10.32
N VAL A 23 14.29 6.02 10.90
CA VAL A 23 13.82 4.92 11.76
C VAL A 23 13.55 3.67 10.94
N LEU A 24 12.91 3.77 9.78
CA LEU A 24 12.68 2.64 8.87
C LEU A 24 14.01 1.95 8.51
N LYS A 25 15.06 2.71 8.24
CA LYS A 25 16.38 2.13 7.98
C LYS A 25 16.91 1.32 9.15
N LYS A 26 16.79 1.84 10.37
CA LYS A 26 17.19 1.13 11.60
C LYS A 26 16.37 -0.13 11.83
N LEU A 27 15.08 -0.13 11.45
CA LEU A 27 14.20 -1.29 11.54
C LEU A 27 14.43 -2.34 10.45
N GLY A 28 15.30 -2.07 9.46
CA GLY A 28 15.71 -3.02 8.43
C GLY A 28 14.92 -2.93 7.12
N PHE A 29 14.17 -1.86 6.90
CA PHE A 29 13.58 -1.57 5.60
C PHE A 29 14.62 -1.06 4.61
N SER A 30 14.42 -1.36 3.34
CA SER A 30 15.21 -0.88 2.20
C SER A 30 14.40 -0.04 1.21
N GLY A 31 13.10 0.07 1.43
CA GLY A 31 12.19 0.91 0.66
C GLY A 31 11.01 1.38 1.48
N ALA A 32 10.41 2.48 1.04
CA ALA A 32 9.22 3.07 1.62
C ALA A 32 8.34 3.72 0.54
N VAL A 33 7.02 3.64 0.73
CA VAL A 33 6.05 4.29 -0.13
C VAL A 33 5.37 5.39 0.67
N LEU A 34 5.64 6.64 0.30
CA LEU A 34 5.18 7.83 1.01
C LEU A 34 3.88 8.34 0.42
N GLU A 35 2.84 8.46 1.26
CA GLU A 35 1.65 9.23 0.92
C GLU A 35 2.02 10.70 0.78
N LEU A 36 1.93 11.21 -0.46
CA LEU A 36 2.30 12.58 -0.76
C LEU A 36 1.20 13.55 -0.37
N GLN A 37 1.51 14.40 0.60
CA GLN A 37 0.76 15.60 0.92
C GLN A 37 1.16 16.75 -0.02
N GLU A 38 0.28 17.73 -0.23
CA GLU A 38 0.52 18.85 -1.15
C GLU A 38 1.85 19.55 -0.87
N GLU A 39 2.21 19.74 0.38
CA GLU A 39 3.44 20.41 0.84
C GLU A 39 4.73 19.66 0.45
N LEU A 40 4.65 18.36 0.21
CA LEU A 40 5.79 17.53 -0.15
C LEU A 40 5.92 17.26 -1.65
N ILE A 41 4.93 17.65 -2.45
CA ILE A 41 4.96 17.39 -3.90
C ILE A 41 6.18 18.02 -4.54
N GLU A 42 6.42 19.31 -4.28
CA GLU A 42 7.56 20.04 -4.85
C GLU A 42 8.91 19.62 -4.26
N LYS A 43 8.91 19.12 -3.02
CA LYS A 43 10.13 18.69 -2.30
C LYS A 43 10.43 17.20 -2.44
N PHE A 44 9.63 16.46 -3.21
CA PHE A 44 9.76 15.00 -3.28
C PHE A 44 11.11 14.56 -3.85
N ASP A 45 11.63 15.23 -4.86
CA ASP A 45 12.92 14.87 -5.46
C ASP A 45 14.09 15.11 -4.49
N GLU A 46 14.05 16.18 -3.71
CA GLU A 46 15.01 16.41 -2.60
C GLU A 46 14.89 15.29 -1.56
N LEU A 47 13.69 14.99 -1.12
CA LEU A 47 13.43 13.92 -0.15
C LEU A 47 13.92 12.56 -0.65
N LYS A 48 13.71 12.28 -1.94
CA LYS A 48 14.16 11.04 -2.59
C LYS A 48 15.67 10.92 -2.64
N LEU A 49 16.39 12.02 -2.90
CA LEU A 49 17.86 12.04 -2.84
C LEU A 49 18.35 11.71 -1.43
N ARG A 50 17.81 12.38 -0.41
CA ARG A 50 18.17 12.11 0.99
C ARG A 50 17.80 10.70 1.44
N ALA A 51 16.67 10.16 0.98
CA ALA A 51 16.30 8.77 1.23
C ALA A 51 17.31 7.78 0.63
N ASN A 52 17.78 8.04 -0.59
CA ASN A 52 18.80 7.23 -1.24
C ASN A 52 20.14 7.26 -0.49
N GLU A 53 20.55 8.39 0.06
CA GLU A 53 21.73 8.53 0.93
C GLU A 53 21.62 7.66 2.19
N LEU A 54 20.40 7.50 2.72
CA LEU A 54 20.09 6.58 3.81
C LEU A 54 20.04 5.10 3.36
N GLY A 55 20.11 4.83 2.05
CA GLY A 55 19.94 3.50 1.47
C GLY A 55 18.50 3.01 1.52
N ILE A 56 17.54 3.93 1.37
CA ILE A 56 16.10 3.65 1.24
C ILE A 56 15.61 4.13 -0.12
N SER A 57 15.01 3.24 -0.90
CA SER A 57 14.30 3.60 -2.12
C SER A 57 12.94 4.20 -1.76
N LEU A 58 12.67 5.43 -2.20
CA LEU A 58 11.43 6.14 -1.89
C LEU A 58 10.52 6.25 -3.11
N TYR A 59 9.22 5.99 -2.90
CA TYR A 59 8.18 6.00 -3.92
C TYR A 59 6.97 6.81 -3.48
N ARG A 60 6.19 7.33 -4.44
CA ARG A 60 5.01 8.15 -4.20
C ARG A 60 3.76 7.29 -4.12
N LYS A 61 2.97 7.53 -3.09
CA LYS A 61 1.64 6.93 -2.91
C LYS A 61 0.56 8.00 -2.97
N PHE A 62 -0.52 7.67 -3.66
CA PHE A 62 -1.75 8.44 -3.64
C PHE A 62 -2.87 7.59 -3.04
N ILE A 63 -3.46 8.08 -1.96
CA ILE A 63 -4.60 7.42 -1.32
C ILE A 63 -5.89 8.11 -1.76
N VAL A 64 -6.80 7.31 -2.30
CA VAL A 64 -8.11 7.77 -2.76
C VAL A 64 -9.16 7.32 -1.75
N LYS A 65 -9.92 8.28 -1.24
CA LYS A 65 -11.08 8.06 -0.37
C LYS A 65 -12.34 8.56 -1.10
N PRO A 66 -12.90 7.75 -2.02
CA PRO A 66 -13.92 8.23 -2.92
C PRO A 66 -15.29 8.27 -2.26
N GLU A 67 -16.09 9.28 -2.58
CA GLU A 67 -17.50 9.36 -2.18
C GLU A 67 -18.37 8.35 -2.94
N GLY A 68 -18.00 8.00 -4.20
CA GLY A 68 -18.72 7.06 -5.03
C GLY A 68 -17.96 6.73 -6.32
N ARG A 69 -18.59 5.93 -7.19
CA ARG A 69 -18.00 5.45 -8.44
C ARG A 69 -17.50 6.57 -9.36
N ARG A 70 -18.30 7.63 -9.55
CA ARG A 70 -17.97 8.73 -10.49
C ARG A 70 -16.72 9.48 -10.03
N ASP A 71 -16.67 9.78 -8.75
CA ASP A 71 -15.55 10.45 -8.12
C ASP A 71 -14.28 9.59 -8.22
N LEU A 72 -14.36 8.31 -7.87
CA LEU A 72 -13.25 7.37 -8.02
C LEU A 72 -12.66 7.38 -9.42
N LEU A 73 -13.49 7.19 -10.46
CA LEU A 73 -13.03 7.10 -11.85
C LEU A 73 -12.39 8.40 -12.35
N LYS A 74 -12.92 9.56 -11.93
CA LYS A 74 -12.34 10.88 -12.24
C LYS A 74 -10.97 11.04 -11.59
N THR A 75 -10.88 10.73 -10.30
CA THR A 75 -9.64 10.85 -9.51
C THR A 75 -8.54 9.93 -10.04
N LEU A 76 -8.87 8.67 -10.38
CA LEU A 76 -7.91 7.74 -10.97
C LEU A 76 -7.36 8.21 -12.31
N ARG A 77 -8.22 8.80 -13.17
CA ARG A 77 -7.81 9.34 -14.47
C ARG A 77 -6.78 10.47 -14.33
N GLY A 78 -6.96 11.35 -13.36
CA GLY A 78 -6.08 12.49 -13.15
C GLY A 78 -4.73 12.16 -12.52
N ASN A 79 -4.63 11.03 -11.80
CA ASN A 79 -3.49 10.75 -10.93
C ASN A 79 -2.63 9.55 -11.34
N ARG A 80 -3.14 8.60 -12.16
CA ARG A 80 -2.38 7.35 -12.45
C ARG A 80 -0.99 7.56 -13.06
N GLY A 81 -0.80 8.60 -13.85
CA GLY A 81 0.50 8.93 -14.46
C GLY A 81 1.49 9.68 -13.54
N ARG A 82 1.10 9.99 -12.29
CA ARG A 82 1.88 10.84 -11.37
C ARG A 82 2.44 10.10 -10.16
N PHE A 83 1.89 8.93 -9.83
CA PHE A 83 2.20 8.19 -8.62
C PHE A 83 2.56 6.75 -8.95
N GLU A 84 3.58 6.22 -8.28
CA GLU A 84 4.00 4.83 -8.40
C GLU A 84 2.93 3.90 -7.80
N VAL A 85 2.24 4.33 -6.73
CA VAL A 85 1.21 3.53 -6.06
C VAL A 85 -0.09 4.34 -5.91
N ILE A 86 -1.20 3.74 -6.32
CA ILE A 86 -2.55 4.23 -6.02
C ILE A 86 -3.30 3.20 -5.20
N THR A 87 -3.71 3.61 -4.00
CA THR A 87 -4.49 2.80 -3.06
C THR A 87 -5.87 3.41 -2.85
N VAL A 88 -6.91 2.60 -2.83
CA VAL A 88 -8.30 3.05 -2.60
C VAL A 88 -8.79 2.55 -1.25
N ILE A 89 -9.26 3.47 -0.40
CA ILE A 89 -9.96 3.13 0.84
C ILE A 89 -11.44 2.85 0.50
N CYS A 90 -11.87 1.62 0.75
CA CYS A 90 -13.16 1.10 0.36
C CYS A 90 -14.12 1.07 1.56
N GLU A 91 -14.83 2.16 1.83
CA GLU A 91 -15.78 2.24 2.94
C GLU A 91 -17.13 1.55 2.62
N ASN A 92 -17.50 1.45 1.35
CA ASN A 92 -18.74 0.85 0.90
C ASN A 92 -18.50 -0.15 -0.25
N LEU A 93 -19.51 -1.01 -0.49
CA LEU A 93 -19.42 -2.10 -1.46
C LEU A 93 -19.25 -1.59 -2.90
N GLU A 94 -19.93 -0.52 -3.29
CA GLU A 94 -19.84 0.02 -4.65
C GLU A 94 -18.41 0.42 -4.99
N THR A 95 -17.79 1.24 -4.13
CA THR A 95 -16.40 1.68 -4.34
C THR A 95 -15.41 0.51 -4.32
N ALA A 96 -15.62 -0.47 -3.41
CA ALA A 96 -14.80 -1.68 -3.34
C ALA A 96 -14.86 -2.49 -4.65
N LEU A 97 -16.04 -2.71 -5.21
CA LEU A 97 -16.20 -3.48 -6.44
C LEU A 97 -15.70 -2.77 -7.69
N VAL A 98 -15.81 -1.45 -7.74
CA VAL A 98 -15.25 -0.65 -8.85
C VAL A 98 -13.73 -0.64 -8.76
N ALA A 99 -13.16 -0.33 -7.60
CA ALA A 99 -11.72 -0.30 -7.37
C ALA A 99 -11.07 -1.68 -7.60
N ALA A 100 -11.74 -2.76 -7.18
CA ALA A 100 -11.25 -4.13 -7.33
C ALA A 100 -11.06 -4.60 -8.79
N ARG A 101 -11.67 -3.91 -9.75
CA ARG A 101 -11.61 -4.25 -11.18
C ARG A 101 -10.85 -3.23 -12.00
N ASP A 102 -10.48 -2.11 -11.42
CA ASP A 102 -9.79 -1.03 -12.12
C ASP A 102 -8.28 -1.27 -12.10
N SER A 103 -7.68 -1.44 -13.27
CA SER A 103 -6.24 -1.71 -13.42
C SER A 103 -5.34 -0.54 -13.00
N ARG A 104 -5.91 0.63 -12.73
CA ARG A 104 -5.19 1.81 -12.22
C ARG A 104 -5.02 1.78 -10.71
N VAL A 105 -5.72 0.87 -10.03
CA VAL A 105 -5.66 0.67 -8.57
C VAL A 105 -4.68 -0.45 -8.25
N ASP A 106 -3.71 -0.20 -7.41
CA ASP A 106 -2.66 -1.15 -7.05
C ASP A 106 -3.03 -1.98 -5.81
N SER A 107 -3.70 -1.35 -4.85
CA SER A 107 -4.19 -2.01 -3.64
C SER A 107 -5.52 -1.41 -3.14
N LEU A 108 -6.25 -2.21 -2.39
CA LEU A 108 -7.48 -1.82 -1.69
C LEU A 108 -7.23 -1.85 -0.20
N ILE A 109 -7.67 -0.83 0.51
CA ILE A 109 -7.79 -0.84 1.97
C ILE A 109 -9.26 -1.01 2.32
N ILE A 110 -9.57 -2.06 3.05
CA ILE A 110 -10.88 -2.23 3.69
C ILE A 110 -10.72 -1.73 5.13
N PRO A 111 -11.30 -0.58 5.47
CA PRO A 111 -11.10 0.00 6.81
C PRO A 111 -11.78 -0.87 7.88
N PRO A 112 -11.41 -0.72 9.15
CA PRO A 112 -12.15 -1.31 10.26
C PRO A 112 -13.63 -0.91 10.21
N ARG A 113 -14.55 -1.86 10.48
CA ARG A 113 -16.01 -1.67 10.42
C ARG A 113 -16.51 -1.11 9.08
N PRO A 114 -16.21 -1.76 7.94
CA PRO A 114 -16.66 -1.29 6.64
C PRO A 114 -18.21 -1.36 6.57
N ARG A 115 -18.82 -0.49 5.76
CA ARG A 115 -20.27 -0.46 5.55
C ARG A 115 -20.78 -1.62 4.67
N PHE A 116 -20.04 -2.70 4.58
CA PHE A 116 -20.39 -3.91 3.84
C PHE A 116 -19.76 -5.13 4.48
N ARG A 117 -20.33 -6.30 4.22
CA ARG A 117 -19.82 -7.57 4.73
C ARG A 117 -18.83 -8.18 3.74
N ILE A 118 -17.68 -8.63 4.24
CA ILE A 118 -16.74 -9.43 3.46
C ILE A 118 -17.20 -10.89 3.57
N ASP A 119 -17.73 -11.43 2.50
CA ASP A 119 -18.15 -12.83 2.38
C ASP A 119 -17.57 -13.48 1.12
N LYS A 120 -17.96 -14.75 0.84
CA LYS A 120 -17.48 -15.48 -0.34
C LYS A 120 -17.89 -14.80 -1.65
N GLY A 121 -19.07 -14.16 -1.69
CA GLY A 121 -19.59 -13.47 -2.87
C GLY A 121 -18.74 -12.24 -3.19
N VAL A 122 -18.59 -11.34 -2.22
CA VAL A 122 -17.74 -10.14 -2.35
C VAL A 122 -16.30 -10.52 -2.66
N ALA A 123 -15.74 -11.50 -1.94
CA ALA A 123 -14.37 -11.97 -2.16
C ALA A 123 -14.13 -12.56 -3.56
N SER A 124 -15.15 -13.10 -4.23
CA SER A 124 -15.02 -13.61 -5.60
C SER A 124 -14.84 -12.50 -6.65
N LEU A 125 -15.24 -11.28 -6.32
CA LEU A 125 -15.21 -10.12 -7.19
C LEU A 125 -13.95 -9.27 -7.01
N ILE A 126 -13.28 -9.38 -5.86
CA ILE A 126 -12.03 -8.68 -5.58
C ILE A 126 -10.88 -9.42 -6.25
N LYS A 127 -10.17 -8.73 -7.15
CA LYS A 127 -9.03 -9.27 -7.90
C LYS A 127 -7.72 -8.52 -7.61
N ASN A 128 -7.81 -7.32 -7.09
CA ASN A 128 -6.66 -6.51 -6.70
C ASN A 128 -6.14 -6.93 -5.32
N ARG A 129 -4.91 -6.53 -5.02
CA ARG A 129 -4.25 -6.76 -3.73
C ARG A 129 -4.99 -6.02 -2.62
N VAL A 130 -4.98 -6.57 -1.41
CA VAL A 130 -5.59 -5.93 -0.25
C VAL A 130 -4.51 -5.55 0.74
N GLU A 131 -4.51 -4.29 1.13
CA GLU A 131 -3.57 -3.73 2.10
C GLU A 131 -4.22 -3.63 3.48
N LEU A 132 -3.50 -4.08 4.49
CA LEU A 132 -3.86 -4.06 5.91
C LEU A 132 -2.89 -3.14 6.65
N PRO A 133 -3.22 -1.85 6.85
CA PRO A 133 -2.37 -0.93 7.56
C PRO A 133 -2.37 -1.20 9.07
N PHE A 134 -1.18 -1.32 9.68
CA PHE A 134 -1.01 -1.53 11.12
C PHE A 134 -1.54 -0.35 11.95
N LYS A 135 -1.56 0.85 11.39
CA LYS A 135 -2.18 2.04 12.00
C LYS A 135 -3.59 1.74 12.52
N PHE A 136 -4.40 1.03 11.76
CA PHE A 136 -5.77 0.70 12.19
C PHE A 136 -5.81 -0.24 13.42
N PHE A 137 -4.77 -1.06 13.60
CA PHE A 137 -4.63 -1.85 14.82
C PHE A 137 -4.31 -0.96 16.03
N LEU A 138 -3.54 0.11 15.84
CA LEU A 138 -3.24 1.07 16.90
C LEU A 138 -4.46 1.92 17.28
N GLU A 139 -5.28 2.28 16.28
CA GLU A 139 -6.49 3.10 16.47
C GLU A 139 -7.65 2.31 17.13
N ASP A 140 -7.98 1.13 16.60
CA ASP A 140 -9.04 0.26 17.13
C ASP A 140 -8.67 -1.22 16.89
N LYS A 141 -8.00 -1.77 17.88
CA LYS A 141 -7.48 -3.13 17.86
C LYS A 141 -8.54 -4.18 17.54
N GLN A 142 -9.71 -4.08 18.18
CA GLN A 142 -10.78 -5.07 18.00
C GLN A 142 -11.34 -5.00 16.59
N ALA A 143 -11.72 -3.82 16.13
CA ALA A 143 -12.29 -3.64 14.79
C ALA A 143 -11.30 -4.03 13.68
N PHE A 144 -10.00 -3.72 13.87
CA PHE A 144 -8.97 -4.17 12.94
C PHE A 144 -8.88 -5.70 12.90
N LEU A 145 -8.81 -6.37 14.05
CA LEU A 145 -8.70 -7.84 14.10
C LEU A 145 -9.90 -8.53 13.46
N GLU A 146 -11.11 -8.05 13.71
CA GLU A 146 -12.34 -8.58 13.09
C GLU A 146 -12.28 -8.45 11.56
N THR A 147 -11.88 -7.28 11.05
CA THR A 147 -11.76 -7.03 9.61
C THR A 147 -10.64 -7.85 8.98
N ALA A 148 -9.46 -7.87 9.60
CA ALA A 148 -8.30 -8.61 9.11
C ALA A 148 -8.54 -10.12 9.05
N LEU A 149 -9.19 -10.69 10.08
CA LEU A 149 -9.60 -12.10 10.08
C LEU A 149 -10.54 -12.43 8.91
N ASN A 150 -11.52 -11.56 8.62
CA ASN A 150 -12.42 -11.74 7.48
C ASN A 150 -11.67 -11.63 6.15
N VAL A 151 -10.76 -10.65 6.01
CA VAL A 151 -9.90 -10.50 4.83
C VAL A 151 -9.05 -11.76 4.62
N ILE A 152 -8.34 -12.23 5.64
CA ILE A 152 -7.50 -13.44 5.55
C ILE A 152 -8.36 -14.66 5.20
N LYS A 153 -9.49 -14.85 5.88
CA LYS A 153 -10.38 -16.00 5.67
C LYS A 153 -10.94 -16.07 4.26
N PHE A 154 -11.40 -14.96 3.70
CA PHE A 154 -12.13 -14.95 2.44
C PHE A 154 -11.26 -14.55 1.24
N LEU A 155 -10.24 -13.73 1.45
CA LEU A 155 -9.38 -13.18 0.39
C LEU A 155 -7.96 -13.73 0.39
N GLY A 156 -7.39 -14.11 1.53
CA GLY A 156 -5.98 -14.48 1.68
C GLY A 156 -5.48 -15.66 0.84
N ARG A 157 -6.40 -16.44 0.24
CA ARG A 157 -6.04 -17.49 -0.75
C ARG A 157 -6.29 -17.08 -2.20
N LYS A 158 -6.91 -15.92 -2.43
CA LYS A 158 -7.36 -15.49 -3.76
C LYS A 158 -6.56 -14.31 -4.28
N VAL A 159 -6.15 -13.43 -3.40
CA VAL A 159 -5.38 -12.22 -3.73
C VAL A 159 -4.19 -12.10 -2.80
N ASP A 160 -3.18 -11.37 -3.24
CA ASP A 160 -2.04 -11.04 -2.41
C ASP A 160 -2.43 -10.02 -1.34
N LEU A 161 -1.98 -10.25 -0.11
CA LEU A 161 -2.14 -9.31 0.98
C LEU A 161 -0.85 -8.52 1.16
N ILE A 162 -1.00 -7.25 1.49
CA ILE A 162 0.08 -6.33 1.84
C ILE A 162 -0.13 -5.92 3.29
N ILE A 163 0.94 -5.88 4.07
CA ILE A 163 0.91 -5.25 5.38
C ILE A 163 1.85 -4.04 5.35
N SER A 164 1.35 -2.90 5.80
CA SER A 164 2.08 -1.63 5.88
C SER A 164 1.96 -1.05 7.28
N SER A 165 2.84 -0.13 7.66
CA SER A 165 2.69 0.55 8.95
C SER A 165 1.51 1.53 8.95
N GLY A 166 1.32 2.30 7.90
CA GLY A 166 0.45 3.46 7.87
C GLY A 166 0.94 4.56 8.81
N ALA A 167 2.22 4.54 9.16
CA ALA A 167 2.83 5.38 10.19
C ALA A 167 2.76 6.87 9.87
N GLU A 168 2.33 7.67 10.85
CA GLU A 168 2.37 9.14 10.83
C GLU A 168 3.51 9.67 11.72
N ASP A 169 3.97 8.85 12.68
CA ASP A 169 5.13 9.16 13.51
C ASP A 169 6.05 7.94 13.71
N GLU A 170 7.17 8.16 14.40
CA GLU A 170 8.19 7.12 14.61
C GLU A 170 7.71 5.98 15.51
N TYR A 171 6.76 6.24 16.41
CA TYR A 171 6.23 5.26 17.36
C TYR A 171 5.22 4.31 16.71
N ASP A 172 4.67 4.68 15.56
CA ASP A 172 3.77 3.83 14.76
C ASP A 172 4.53 2.77 13.98
N LEU A 173 5.84 2.98 13.75
CA LEU A 173 6.67 2.09 12.96
C LEU A 173 6.93 0.76 13.69
N ARG A 174 6.95 -0.31 12.93
CA ARG A 174 7.30 -1.66 13.40
C ARG A 174 8.32 -2.30 12.47
N ASN A 175 9.11 -3.22 13.02
CA ASN A 175 10.01 -4.05 12.22
C ASN A 175 9.22 -4.86 11.18
N PRO A 176 9.72 -5.07 9.95
CA PRO A 176 9.00 -5.79 8.91
C PRO A 176 8.58 -7.21 9.31
N ARG A 177 9.37 -7.88 10.15
CA ARG A 177 9.02 -9.21 10.65
C ARG A 177 7.91 -9.17 11.70
N GLU A 178 7.82 -8.10 12.49
CA GLU A 178 6.71 -7.89 13.43
C GLU A 178 5.40 -7.64 12.69
N LEU A 179 5.43 -6.84 11.63
CA LEU A 179 4.28 -6.65 10.75
C LEU A 179 3.83 -7.99 10.14
N ALA A 180 4.76 -8.76 9.59
CA ALA A 180 4.46 -10.09 9.05
C ALA A 180 3.92 -11.05 10.13
N ALA A 181 4.49 -11.03 11.35
CA ALA A 181 4.06 -11.88 12.46
C ALA A 181 2.60 -11.61 12.86
N LEU A 182 2.12 -10.38 12.76
CA LEU A 182 0.70 -10.06 12.98
C LEU A 182 -0.22 -10.86 12.04
N LEU A 183 0.12 -10.95 10.75
CA LEU A 183 -0.66 -11.75 9.81
C LEU A 183 -0.57 -13.25 10.13
N GLN A 184 0.59 -13.74 10.59
CA GLN A 184 0.77 -15.14 10.98
C GLN A 184 -0.11 -15.50 12.19
N VAL A 185 -0.15 -14.64 13.19
CA VAL A 185 -1.03 -14.82 14.37
C VAL A 185 -2.50 -14.89 13.98
N LEU A 186 -2.89 -14.18 12.91
CA LEU A 186 -4.23 -14.21 12.35
C LEU A 186 -4.49 -15.43 11.42
N GLY A 187 -3.52 -16.34 11.30
CA GLY A 187 -3.65 -17.58 10.53
C GLY A 187 -3.24 -17.46 9.05
N TYR A 188 -2.52 -16.39 8.66
CA TYR A 188 -1.95 -16.29 7.34
C TYR A 188 -0.65 -17.11 7.26
N ASP A 189 -0.37 -17.68 6.09
CA ASP A 189 0.83 -18.48 5.87
C ASP A 189 2.11 -17.67 6.12
N GLN A 190 3.11 -18.29 6.75
CA GLN A 190 4.34 -17.60 7.18
C GLN A 190 5.13 -17.00 6.01
N GLU A 191 5.28 -17.73 4.92
CA GLU A 191 6.04 -17.26 3.77
C GLU A 191 5.29 -16.13 3.06
N LYS A 192 3.98 -16.28 2.87
CA LYS A 192 3.11 -15.24 2.33
C LYS A 192 3.08 -13.99 3.21
N ALA A 193 3.11 -14.15 4.53
CA ALA A 193 3.18 -13.03 5.47
C ALA A 193 4.49 -12.25 5.31
N LEU A 194 5.61 -12.90 5.11
CA LEU A 194 6.87 -12.25 4.79
C LEU A 194 6.87 -11.63 3.38
N ASP A 195 6.21 -12.25 2.42
CA ASP A 195 6.06 -11.71 1.07
C ASP A 195 5.18 -10.45 1.06
N SER A 196 4.21 -10.33 1.99
CA SER A 196 3.32 -9.17 2.10
C SER A 196 4.02 -7.85 2.48
N VAL A 197 5.24 -7.91 3.02
CA VAL A 197 6.08 -6.75 3.39
C VAL A 197 7.38 -6.71 2.59
N SER A 198 7.52 -7.56 1.57
CA SER A 198 8.74 -7.64 0.76
C SER A 198 8.43 -7.82 -0.72
N LYS A 199 8.27 -9.07 -1.18
CA LYS A 199 8.13 -9.45 -2.58
C LYS A 199 6.90 -8.81 -3.25
N ILE A 200 5.75 -8.78 -2.57
CA ILE A 200 4.52 -8.22 -3.15
C ILE A 200 4.64 -6.71 -3.36
N PRO A 201 5.05 -5.89 -2.36
CA PRO A 201 5.38 -4.49 -2.57
C PRO A 201 6.40 -4.25 -3.69
N GLU A 202 7.49 -5.03 -3.73
CA GLU A 202 8.54 -4.90 -4.74
C GLU A 202 7.99 -5.12 -6.16
N GLN A 203 7.22 -6.19 -6.39
CA GLN A 203 6.60 -6.48 -7.68
C GLN A 203 5.67 -5.36 -8.15
N ILE A 204 4.85 -4.79 -7.25
CA ILE A 204 3.96 -3.68 -7.59
C ILE A 204 4.77 -2.47 -8.07
N LEU A 205 5.83 -2.14 -7.33
CA LEU A 205 6.66 -0.98 -7.64
C LEU A 205 7.41 -1.16 -8.96
N GLU A 206 7.99 -2.33 -9.20
CA GLU A 206 8.67 -2.64 -10.47
C GLU A 206 7.71 -2.56 -11.66
N GLU A 207 6.53 -3.20 -11.56
CA GLU A 207 5.49 -3.13 -12.59
C GLU A 207 5.07 -1.69 -12.89
N ASN A 208 4.90 -0.88 -11.85
CA ASN A 208 4.41 0.49 -12.00
C ASN A 208 5.49 1.47 -12.44
N MET A 209 6.71 1.31 -11.98
CA MET A 209 7.85 2.09 -12.50
C MET A 209 8.03 1.84 -14.00
N LEU A 210 7.90 0.59 -14.44
CA LEU A 210 7.94 0.26 -15.87
C LEU A 210 6.80 0.96 -16.62
N LYS A 211 5.55 0.89 -16.10
CA LYS A 211 4.38 1.55 -16.74
C LYS A 211 4.52 3.08 -16.81
N LEU A 212 5.21 3.70 -15.86
CA LEU A 212 5.48 5.14 -15.83
C LEU A 212 6.69 5.55 -16.67
N SER A 213 7.49 4.59 -17.14
CA SER A 213 8.66 4.85 -17.99
C SER A 213 8.23 5.21 -19.41
N LYS A 214 9.10 5.95 -20.12
CA LYS A 214 8.89 6.29 -21.56
C LYS A 214 8.97 5.05 -22.48
N GLN A 215 9.54 3.96 -21.97
CA GLN A 215 9.71 2.71 -22.72
C GLN A 215 8.46 1.84 -22.73
N TYR A 216 7.50 2.09 -21.83
CA TYR A 216 6.28 1.29 -21.77
C TYR A 216 5.31 1.62 -22.92
N VAL A 217 4.95 0.61 -23.72
CA VAL A 217 3.96 0.74 -24.79
C VAL A 217 2.64 0.07 -24.40
N ALA A 218 2.71 -1.19 -23.96
CA ALA A 218 1.56 -1.97 -23.53
C ALA A 218 2.04 -3.12 -22.63
N ARG A 219 1.10 -3.85 -22.00
CA ARG A 219 1.44 -5.00 -21.18
C ARG A 219 2.25 -6.04 -21.99
N GLY A 220 3.47 -6.29 -21.58
CA GLY A 220 4.40 -7.21 -22.26
C GLY A 220 5.13 -6.63 -23.48
N VAL A 221 4.95 -5.33 -23.78
CA VAL A 221 5.60 -4.64 -24.91
C VAL A 221 6.37 -3.43 -24.39
N ILE A 222 7.69 -3.46 -24.56
CA ILE A 222 8.60 -2.36 -24.19
C ILE A 222 9.28 -1.88 -25.47
N LYS A 223 9.41 -0.57 -25.62
CA LYS A 223 10.20 0.04 -26.68
C LYS A 223 11.68 -0.18 -26.35
N LEU A 224 12.42 -0.80 -27.26
CA LEU A 224 13.87 -0.89 -27.19
C LEU A 224 14.42 0.39 -27.81
N ASP A 225 15.28 1.11 -27.10
CA ASP A 225 16.03 2.26 -27.60
C ASP A 225 17.13 1.81 -28.54
#